data_b57eed55dd99e70e39c4eed55c399bee
#
_entry.id   b57eed55dd99e70e39c4eed55c399bee
#
_cell.length_a   1.000
_cell.length_b   1.000
_cell.length_c   1.000
_cell.angle_alpha   90.00
_cell.angle_beta   90.00
_cell.angle_gamma   90.00
#
_symmetry.space_group_name_H-M   'P 1'
#
loop_
_entity.id
_entity.type
_entity.pdbx_description
1 polymer ?
#
loop_
_entity_poly.entity_id
_entity_poly.type
_entity_poly.pdbx_seq_one_letter_code
_entity_poly.pdbx_strand_id
1 'polypeptide(L)'
;MRILIAYASFEGQSEKIASRIAGALEHCGATPLLINTREQPEASFPPECDGLVAGGPLHREQHPLELAQWLTAHHAEWAQLPVAFFSVSLSAASHRQQDQDDAQHVMQQFLDDIGMQPAISVTFAGALKYSRYGFLKKRIMRNIVKKSGGKDLDMSMDYEYTDWGEVEEFAGRFAALVASQP
;
A
#
# COMPACT_ATOMS: atom_id res chain seq x y z
N MET A 1 -8.17 -17.58 11.57
CA MET A 1 -8.11 -16.85 10.26
C MET A 1 -6.70 -16.32 10.09
N ARG A 2 -5.98 -16.79 9.08
CA ARG A 2 -4.59 -16.37 8.75
C ARG A 2 -4.64 -15.45 7.53
N ILE A 3 -4.15 -14.25 7.66
CA ILE A 3 -4.16 -13.26 6.58
C ILE A 3 -2.72 -12.86 6.24
N LEU A 4 -2.33 -13.10 5.00
CA LEU A 4 -1.06 -12.65 4.49
C LEU A 4 -1.13 -11.18 4.10
N ILE A 5 -0.11 -10.42 4.47
CA ILE A 5 0.11 -9.03 4.04
C ILE A 5 1.42 -9.01 3.24
N ALA A 6 1.30 -9.04 1.90
CA ALA A 6 2.44 -8.94 0.99
C ALA A 6 2.61 -7.48 0.54
N TYR A 7 3.71 -6.86 0.90
CA TYR A 7 3.91 -5.44 0.62
C TYR A 7 5.32 -5.13 0.12
N ALA A 8 5.46 -3.99 -0.53
CA ALA A 8 6.76 -3.39 -0.82
C ALA A 8 6.88 -2.02 -0.15
N SER A 9 8.09 -1.64 0.26
CA SER A 9 8.34 -0.32 0.86
C SER A 9 9.70 0.24 0.47
N PHE A 10 9.76 1.51 0.05
CA PHE A 10 11.02 2.22 -0.26
C PHE A 10 11.47 3.14 0.88
N GLU A 11 10.54 3.89 1.44
CA GLU A 11 10.81 4.95 2.42
C GLU A 11 10.19 4.64 3.80
N GLY A 12 9.62 3.42 3.94
CA GLY A 12 9.07 2.90 5.19
C GLY A 12 7.61 3.30 5.46
N GLN A 13 6.93 4.09 4.59
CA GLN A 13 5.54 4.45 4.86
C GLN A 13 4.58 3.28 4.57
N SER A 14 4.77 2.55 3.47
CA SER A 14 3.97 1.34 3.19
C SER A 14 4.19 0.25 4.23
N GLU A 15 5.39 0.14 4.79
CA GLU A 15 5.69 -0.76 5.91
C GLU A 15 4.92 -0.39 7.18
N LYS A 16 4.88 0.91 7.53
CA LYS A 16 4.07 1.39 8.66
C LYS A 16 2.58 1.07 8.46
N ILE A 17 2.07 1.28 7.24
CA ILE A 17 0.68 0.97 6.88
C ILE A 17 0.43 -0.53 7.00
N ALA A 18 1.29 -1.38 6.42
CA ALA A 18 1.20 -2.83 6.53
C ALA A 18 1.20 -3.30 8.00
N SER A 19 2.06 -2.71 8.83
CA SER A 19 2.12 -3.00 10.27
C SER A 19 0.84 -2.55 11.01
N ARG A 20 0.25 -1.41 10.63
CA ARG A 20 -1.02 -0.96 11.23
C ARG A 20 -2.17 -1.86 10.79
N ILE A 21 -2.21 -2.28 9.52
CA ILE A 21 -3.19 -3.27 9.03
C ILE A 21 -3.05 -4.57 9.84
N ALA A 22 -1.83 -5.07 10.05
CA ALA A 22 -1.60 -6.27 10.84
C ALA A 22 -2.17 -6.14 12.26
N GLY A 23 -1.85 -5.05 12.98
CA GLY A 23 -2.39 -4.81 14.31
C GLY A 23 -3.92 -4.73 14.35
N ALA A 24 -4.55 -4.10 13.35
CA ALA A 24 -6.01 -4.04 13.26
C ALA A 24 -6.63 -5.43 12.98
N LEU A 25 -5.99 -6.24 12.12
CA LEU A 25 -6.41 -7.62 11.87
C LEU A 25 -6.29 -8.50 13.12
N GLU A 26 -5.24 -8.32 13.94
CA GLU A 26 -5.10 -9.01 15.23
C GLU A 26 -6.25 -8.67 16.18
N HIS A 27 -6.65 -7.40 16.24
CA HIS A 27 -7.83 -6.99 17.04
C HIS A 27 -9.14 -7.61 16.54
N CYS A 28 -9.21 -7.98 15.26
CA CYS A 28 -10.33 -8.74 14.68
C CYS A 28 -10.19 -10.26 14.83
N GLY A 29 -9.20 -10.75 15.59
CA GLY A 29 -8.99 -12.19 15.85
C GLY A 29 -8.27 -12.92 14.70
N ALA A 30 -7.66 -12.22 13.76
CA ALA A 30 -6.82 -12.82 12.73
C ALA A 30 -5.36 -12.99 13.20
N THR A 31 -4.64 -13.86 12.50
CA THR A 31 -3.19 -14.02 12.63
C THR A 31 -2.55 -13.47 11.35
N PRO A 32 -2.05 -12.23 11.35
CA PRO A 32 -1.40 -11.65 10.19
C PRO A 32 0.00 -12.20 9.99
N LEU A 33 0.41 -12.36 8.74
CA LEU A 33 1.75 -12.70 8.31
C LEU A 33 2.24 -11.59 7.38
N LEU A 34 3.42 -11.04 7.60
CA LEU A 34 3.95 -9.96 6.79
C LEU A 34 5.12 -10.45 5.92
N ILE A 35 5.08 -10.12 4.63
CA ILE A 35 6.19 -10.34 3.69
C ILE A 35 6.49 -9.00 3.00
N ASN A 36 7.71 -8.47 3.21
CA ASN A 36 8.24 -7.37 2.40
C ASN A 36 8.89 -7.96 1.14
N THR A 37 8.20 -7.86 0.01
CA THR A 37 8.62 -8.48 -1.26
C THR A 37 9.93 -7.90 -1.82
N ARG A 38 10.35 -6.70 -1.39
CA ARG A 38 11.66 -6.14 -1.73
C ARG A 38 12.81 -6.75 -0.94
N GLU A 39 12.57 -7.09 0.31
CA GLU A 39 13.58 -7.67 1.19
C GLU A 39 13.61 -9.19 1.08
N GLN A 40 12.46 -9.77 0.74
CA GLN A 40 12.25 -11.21 0.65
C GLN A 40 11.58 -11.59 -0.70
N PRO A 41 12.24 -11.30 -1.85
CA PRO A 41 11.63 -11.56 -3.17
C PRO A 41 11.39 -13.06 -3.44
N GLU A 42 12.16 -13.94 -2.79
CA GLU A 42 12.05 -15.40 -2.91
C GLU A 42 11.19 -16.04 -1.81
N ALA A 43 10.51 -15.21 -0.98
CA ALA A 43 9.64 -15.77 0.05
C ALA A 43 8.50 -16.57 -0.57
N SER A 44 8.30 -17.79 -0.09
CA SER A 44 7.19 -18.64 -0.53
C SER A 44 5.86 -18.11 0.01
N PHE A 45 4.78 -18.35 -0.71
CA PHE A 45 3.43 -18.10 -0.21
C PHE A 45 3.17 -19.02 1.00
N PRO A 46 2.80 -18.47 2.18
CA PRO A 46 2.56 -19.28 3.37
C PRO A 46 1.35 -20.20 3.17
N PRO A 47 1.42 -21.47 3.60
CA PRO A 47 0.29 -22.38 3.51
C PRO A 47 -0.86 -21.94 4.42
N GLU A 48 -2.06 -22.41 4.11
CA GLU A 48 -3.27 -22.23 4.95
C GLU A 48 -3.61 -20.75 5.22
N CYS A 49 -3.43 -19.87 4.23
CA CYS A 49 -3.92 -18.50 4.31
C CYS A 49 -5.41 -18.44 3.90
N ASP A 50 -6.19 -17.69 4.67
CA ASP A 50 -7.60 -17.44 4.43
C ASP A 50 -7.86 -16.17 3.60
N GLY A 51 -6.83 -15.33 3.42
CA GLY A 51 -6.92 -14.09 2.64
C GLY A 51 -5.57 -13.43 2.41
N LEU A 52 -5.53 -12.55 1.40
CA LEU A 52 -4.35 -11.77 1.04
C LEU A 52 -4.65 -10.27 1.05
N VAL A 53 -3.87 -9.51 1.77
CA VAL A 53 -3.74 -8.06 1.58
C VAL A 53 -2.44 -7.82 0.82
N ALA A 54 -2.51 -7.19 -0.35
CA ALA A 54 -1.32 -6.79 -1.09
C ALA A 54 -1.21 -5.26 -1.15
N GLY A 55 0.00 -4.71 -1.26
CA GLY A 55 0.10 -3.27 -1.45
C GLY A 55 1.51 -2.70 -1.41
N GLY A 56 1.61 -1.42 -1.76
CA GLY A 56 2.90 -0.74 -1.82
C GLY A 56 2.81 0.70 -2.30
N PRO A 57 3.96 1.37 -2.39
CA PRO A 57 4.00 2.76 -2.79
C PRO A 57 3.77 2.91 -4.30
N LEU A 58 3.13 4.02 -4.67
CA LEU A 58 3.08 4.49 -6.04
C LEU A 58 4.19 5.54 -6.23
N HIS A 59 5.23 5.18 -6.95
CA HIS A 59 6.34 6.05 -7.29
C HIS A 59 6.46 6.24 -8.79
N ARG A 60 6.45 7.50 -9.26
CA ARG A 60 6.57 7.83 -10.68
C ARG A 60 5.54 7.06 -11.53
N GLU A 61 4.30 7.04 -11.07
CA GLU A 61 3.18 6.38 -11.75
C GLU A 61 3.36 4.86 -11.92
N GLN A 62 4.14 4.21 -11.02
CA GLN A 62 4.37 2.78 -11.04
C GLN A 62 4.41 2.19 -9.63
N HIS A 63 3.86 1.00 -9.47
CA HIS A 63 4.09 0.17 -8.30
C HIS A 63 5.42 -0.59 -8.42
N PRO A 64 6.03 -1.03 -7.29
CA PRO A 64 7.29 -1.74 -7.29
C PRO A 64 7.24 -3.02 -8.12
N LEU A 65 8.26 -3.22 -8.96
CA LEU A 65 8.38 -4.42 -9.80
C LEU A 65 8.46 -5.69 -8.95
N GLU A 66 9.13 -5.63 -7.80
CA GLU A 66 9.28 -6.75 -6.88
C GLU A 66 7.93 -7.23 -6.34
N LEU A 67 6.99 -6.29 -6.10
CA LEU A 67 5.62 -6.64 -5.70
C LEU A 67 4.89 -7.33 -6.85
N ALA A 68 4.96 -6.79 -8.07
CA ALA A 68 4.33 -7.37 -9.25
C ALA A 68 4.85 -8.79 -9.53
N GLN A 69 6.16 -8.96 -9.50
CA GLN A 69 6.83 -10.25 -9.74
C GLN A 69 6.41 -11.29 -8.68
N TRP A 70 6.43 -10.90 -7.40
CA TRP A 70 6.05 -11.81 -6.32
C TRP A 70 4.57 -12.22 -6.43
N LEU A 71 3.66 -11.27 -6.68
CA LEU A 71 2.23 -11.55 -6.86
C LEU A 71 1.98 -12.44 -8.08
N THR A 72 2.66 -12.19 -9.20
CA THR A 72 2.52 -13.00 -10.41
C THR A 72 3.05 -14.44 -10.19
N ALA A 73 4.19 -14.59 -9.51
CA ALA A 73 4.77 -15.89 -9.21
C ALA A 73 3.87 -16.77 -8.32
N HIS A 74 3.09 -16.13 -7.44
CA HIS A 74 2.17 -16.81 -6.50
C HIS A 74 0.70 -16.69 -6.89
N HIS A 75 0.41 -16.47 -8.18
CA HIS A 75 -0.97 -16.31 -8.65
C HIS A 75 -1.86 -17.49 -8.31
N ALA A 76 -1.35 -18.73 -8.46
CA ALA A 76 -2.13 -19.94 -8.22
C ALA A 76 -2.61 -20.08 -6.76
N GLU A 77 -1.80 -19.58 -5.81
CA GLU A 77 -2.08 -19.65 -4.38
C GLU A 77 -3.13 -18.63 -3.94
N TRP A 78 -3.04 -17.39 -4.40
CA TRP A 78 -3.96 -16.34 -3.96
C TRP A 78 -5.22 -16.18 -4.83
N ALA A 79 -5.25 -16.70 -6.07
CA ALA A 79 -6.37 -16.51 -6.99
C ALA A 79 -7.72 -17.03 -6.48
N GLN A 80 -7.71 -17.94 -5.50
CA GLN A 80 -8.92 -18.51 -4.89
C GLN A 80 -9.25 -17.88 -3.53
N LEU A 81 -8.43 -16.94 -3.06
CA LEU A 81 -8.62 -16.29 -1.78
C LEU A 81 -9.32 -14.94 -1.94
N PRO A 82 -10.02 -14.47 -0.91
CA PRO A 82 -10.35 -13.05 -0.80
C PRO A 82 -9.08 -12.20 -0.83
N VAL A 83 -9.09 -11.16 -1.66
CA VAL A 83 -7.94 -10.27 -1.82
C VAL A 83 -8.35 -8.83 -1.55
N ALA A 84 -7.49 -8.08 -0.84
CA ALA A 84 -7.56 -6.62 -0.74
C ALA A 84 -6.26 -5.99 -1.23
N PHE A 85 -6.33 -4.76 -1.75
CA PHE A 85 -5.16 -4.04 -2.23
C PHE A 85 -5.10 -2.61 -1.68
N PHE A 86 -3.89 -2.17 -1.30
CA PHE A 86 -3.66 -0.78 -0.94
C PHE A 86 -2.51 -0.16 -1.75
N SER A 87 -2.73 1.04 -2.25
CA SER A 87 -1.72 1.88 -2.88
C SER A 87 -1.36 3.04 -1.95
N VAL A 88 -0.11 3.47 -1.93
CA VAL A 88 0.34 4.58 -1.06
C VAL A 88 1.01 5.65 -1.91
N SER A 89 0.46 6.86 -1.93
CA SER A 89 1.03 7.96 -2.71
C SER A 89 0.82 9.33 -2.07
N LEU A 90 1.65 10.30 -2.45
CA LEU A 90 1.42 11.70 -2.10
C LEU A 90 0.23 12.30 -2.89
N SER A 91 -0.07 11.77 -4.07
CA SER A 91 -1.20 12.21 -4.88
C SER A 91 -2.54 11.96 -4.18
N ALA A 92 -2.64 10.90 -3.36
CA ALA A 92 -3.82 10.63 -2.54
C ALA A 92 -4.08 11.72 -1.47
N ALA A 93 -3.03 12.47 -1.05
CA ALA A 93 -3.15 13.60 -0.14
C ALA A 93 -3.39 14.94 -0.87
N SER A 94 -3.43 14.96 -2.19
CA SER A 94 -3.59 16.19 -2.96
C SER A 94 -4.98 16.81 -2.76
N HIS A 95 -5.04 18.15 -2.71
CA HIS A 95 -6.31 18.88 -2.76
C HIS A 95 -6.93 18.96 -4.17
N ARG A 96 -6.22 18.46 -5.18
CA ARG A 96 -6.68 18.41 -6.56
C ARG A 96 -7.28 17.04 -6.85
N GLN A 97 -8.56 17.00 -7.18
CA GLN A 97 -9.26 15.75 -7.51
C GLN A 97 -8.55 14.97 -8.62
N GLN A 98 -8.04 15.66 -9.63
CA GLN A 98 -7.33 15.05 -10.74
C GLN A 98 -6.13 14.22 -10.28
N ASP A 99 -5.33 14.71 -9.30
CA ASP A 99 -4.18 13.97 -8.79
C ASP A 99 -4.60 12.67 -8.07
N GLN A 100 -5.75 12.70 -7.38
CA GLN A 100 -6.32 11.53 -6.71
C GLN A 100 -6.86 10.52 -7.74
N ASP A 101 -7.58 11.00 -8.76
CA ASP A 101 -8.12 10.17 -9.84
C ASP A 101 -6.99 9.51 -10.64
N ASP A 102 -5.91 10.25 -10.94
CA ASP A 102 -4.73 9.72 -11.62
C ASP A 102 -4.08 8.60 -10.79
N ALA A 103 -3.93 8.78 -9.46
CA ALA A 103 -3.37 7.75 -8.58
C ALA A 103 -4.26 6.49 -8.55
N GLN A 104 -5.57 6.66 -8.51
CA GLN A 104 -6.52 5.55 -8.56
C GLN A 104 -6.48 4.82 -9.90
N HIS A 105 -6.37 5.56 -11.01
CA HIS A 105 -6.26 4.99 -12.35
C HIS A 105 -5.00 4.13 -12.49
N VAL A 106 -3.84 4.63 -12.03
CA VAL A 106 -2.58 3.88 -12.06
C VAL A 106 -2.65 2.62 -11.19
N MET A 107 -3.30 2.69 -10.03
CA MET A 107 -3.55 1.51 -9.22
C MET A 107 -4.38 0.47 -9.99
N GLN A 108 -5.45 0.90 -10.65
CA GLN A 108 -6.31 -0.01 -11.42
C GLN A 108 -5.55 -0.64 -12.59
N GLN A 109 -4.74 0.11 -13.33
CA GLN A 109 -3.89 -0.43 -14.39
C GLN A 109 -2.95 -1.51 -13.86
N PHE A 110 -2.30 -1.28 -12.72
CA PHE A 110 -1.43 -2.27 -12.08
C PHE A 110 -2.18 -3.56 -11.74
N LEU A 111 -3.38 -3.44 -11.17
CA LEU A 111 -4.23 -4.58 -10.82
C LEU A 111 -4.65 -5.39 -12.07
N ASP A 112 -5.01 -4.70 -13.13
CA ASP A 112 -5.37 -5.30 -14.42
C ASP A 112 -4.17 -6.04 -15.04
N ASP A 113 -2.97 -5.44 -14.99
CA ASP A 113 -1.74 -6.02 -15.53
C ASP A 113 -1.33 -7.33 -14.85
N ILE A 114 -1.57 -7.46 -13.53
CA ILE A 114 -1.29 -8.68 -12.77
C ILE A 114 -2.48 -9.63 -12.66
N GLY A 115 -3.63 -9.28 -13.27
CA GLY A 115 -4.86 -10.08 -13.23
C GLY A 115 -5.52 -10.16 -11.86
N MET A 116 -5.30 -9.16 -10.99
CA MET A 116 -5.86 -9.14 -9.63
C MET A 116 -7.17 -8.36 -9.59
N GLN A 117 -8.22 -8.98 -9.05
CA GLN A 117 -9.52 -8.35 -8.82
C GLN A 117 -9.81 -8.32 -7.31
N PRO A 118 -9.29 -7.33 -6.58
CA PRO A 118 -9.49 -7.27 -5.14
C PRO A 118 -10.94 -6.93 -4.80
N ALA A 119 -11.47 -7.57 -3.76
CA ALA A 119 -12.79 -7.25 -3.21
C ALA A 119 -12.82 -5.84 -2.58
N ILE A 120 -11.68 -5.38 -2.09
CA ILE A 120 -11.48 -4.04 -1.51
C ILE A 120 -10.17 -3.48 -2.03
N SER A 121 -10.21 -2.27 -2.61
CA SER A 121 -9.00 -1.52 -2.96
C SER A 121 -9.08 -0.09 -2.44
N VAL A 122 -7.93 0.49 -2.07
CA VAL A 122 -7.85 1.83 -1.50
C VAL A 122 -6.54 2.52 -1.88
N THR A 123 -6.56 3.84 -2.01
CA THR A 123 -5.37 4.68 -2.12
C THR A 123 -5.19 5.46 -0.83
N PHE A 124 -4.19 5.10 -0.03
CA PHE A 124 -3.83 5.84 1.18
C PHE A 124 -2.89 7.02 0.87
N ALA A 125 -3.11 8.11 1.54
CA ALA A 125 -2.16 9.21 1.58
C ALA A 125 -0.85 8.74 2.23
N GLY A 126 0.28 9.07 1.59
CA GLY A 126 1.60 8.66 2.05
C GLY A 126 2.26 9.67 2.99
N ALA A 127 3.58 9.74 2.92
CA ALA A 127 4.40 10.68 3.69
C ALA A 127 5.46 11.34 2.80
N LEU A 128 5.77 12.59 3.11
CA LEU A 128 6.85 13.34 2.50
C LEU A 128 8.06 13.33 3.44
N LYS A 129 9.00 12.42 3.19
CA LYS A 129 10.14 12.18 4.09
C LYS A 129 11.38 12.94 3.64
N TYR A 130 11.41 14.25 3.90
CA TYR A 130 12.57 15.07 3.59
C TYR A 130 13.85 14.61 4.30
N SER A 131 13.75 14.02 5.49
CA SER A 131 14.89 13.47 6.22
C SER A 131 15.64 12.37 5.45
N ARG A 132 14.94 11.62 4.60
CA ARG A 132 15.49 10.54 3.77
C ARG A 132 15.95 10.98 2.38
N TYR A 133 15.76 12.25 2.02
CA TYR A 133 16.11 12.78 0.70
C TYR A 133 17.47 13.48 0.71
N GLY A 134 18.29 13.19 -0.30
CA GLY A 134 19.46 14.00 -0.61
C GLY A 134 19.06 15.41 -1.05
N PHE A 135 19.98 16.37 -0.97
CA PHE A 135 19.73 17.80 -1.21
C PHE A 135 18.99 18.10 -2.51
N LEU A 136 19.37 17.41 -3.60
CA LEU A 136 18.73 17.60 -4.91
C LEU A 136 17.28 17.07 -4.92
N LYS A 137 17.04 15.88 -4.37
CA LYS A 137 15.69 15.31 -4.26
C LYS A 137 14.79 16.17 -3.39
N LYS A 138 15.30 16.75 -2.29
CA LYS A 138 14.56 17.68 -1.44
C LYS A 138 14.04 18.88 -2.24
N ARG A 139 14.89 19.51 -3.06
CA ARG A 139 14.49 20.66 -3.90
C ARG A 139 13.45 20.29 -4.95
N ILE A 140 13.59 19.13 -5.58
CA ILE A 140 12.61 18.63 -6.56
C ILE A 140 11.27 18.39 -5.87
N MET A 141 11.25 17.67 -4.75
CA MET A 141 10.01 17.38 -4.02
C MET A 141 9.32 18.64 -3.51
N ARG A 142 10.10 19.61 -2.96
CA ARG A 142 9.56 20.93 -2.59
C ARG A 142 8.86 21.64 -3.76
N ASN A 143 9.45 21.58 -4.96
CA ASN A 143 8.85 22.20 -6.14
C ASN A 143 7.58 21.48 -6.57
N ILE A 144 7.52 20.14 -6.44
CA ILE A 144 6.32 19.35 -6.72
C ILE A 144 5.21 19.75 -5.74
N VAL A 145 5.48 19.73 -4.44
CA VAL A 145 4.53 20.13 -3.39
C VAL A 145 4.00 21.55 -3.64
N LYS A 146 4.89 22.50 -3.98
CA LYS A 146 4.49 23.87 -4.31
C LYS A 146 3.56 23.96 -5.54
N LYS A 147 3.84 23.17 -6.59
CA LYS A 147 3.02 23.14 -7.80
C LYS A 147 1.64 22.51 -7.57
N SER A 148 1.56 21.51 -6.67
CA SER A 148 0.30 20.87 -6.28
C SER A 148 -0.51 21.68 -5.25
N GLY A 149 -0.09 22.92 -4.92
CA GLY A 149 -0.78 23.78 -3.96
C GLY A 149 -0.54 23.41 -2.49
N GLY A 150 0.37 22.50 -2.20
CA GLY A 150 0.75 22.11 -0.84
C GLY A 150 1.52 23.21 -0.10
N LYS A 151 1.39 23.22 1.23
CA LYS A 151 2.01 24.23 2.13
C LYS A 151 3.27 23.69 2.84
N ASP A 152 3.54 22.39 2.78
CA ASP A 152 4.58 21.68 3.54
C ASP A 152 5.94 21.79 2.83
N LEU A 153 6.49 23.02 2.85
CA LEU A 153 7.69 23.42 2.13
C LEU A 153 8.96 23.45 2.99
N ASP A 154 8.84 23.18 4.29
CA ASP A 154 10.00 23.12 5.19
C ASP A 154 10.72 21.77 5.01
N MET A 155 11.90 21.83 4.40
CA MET A 155 12.71 20.64 4.09
C MET A 155 13.46 20.07 5.30
N SER A 156 13.31 20.68 6.49
CA SER A 156 13.90 20.19 7.75
C SER A 156 12.98 19.18 8.46
N MET A 157 11.72 19.11 8.08
CA MET A 157 10.70 18.28 8.71
C MET A 157 10.18 17.22 7.74
N ASP A 158 9.69 16.12 8.30
CA ASP A 158 8.91 15.10 7.58
C ASP A 158 7.41 15.39 7.80
N TYR A 159 6.61 15.10 6.78
CA TYR A 159 5.16 15.27 6.82
C TYR A 159 4.49 13.93 6.54
N GLU A 160 3.54 13.55 7.37
CA GLU A 160 2.76 12.32 7.23
C GLU A 160 1.29 12.68 7.05
N TYR A 161 0.67 12.19 5.98
CA TYR A 161 -0.71 12.50 5.60
C TYR A 161 -1.65 11.31 5.74
N THR A 162 -1.13 10.16 6.16
CA THR A 162 -1.90 8.92 6.29
C THR A 162 -2.98 9.07 7.36
N ASP A 163 -4.23 8.85 6.97
CA ASP A 163 -5.34 8.69 7.90
C ASP A 163 -5.31 7.26 8.46
N TRP A 164 -4.91 7.15 9.72
CA TRP A 164 -4.78 5.86 10.39
C TRP A 164 -6.14 5.22 10.70
N GLY A 165 -7.22 6.02 10.81
CA GLY A 165 -8.59 5.52 10.94
C GLY A 165 -9.06 4.81 9.68
N GLU A 166 -8.78 5.38 8.50
CA GLU A 166 -9.03 4.70 7.20
C GLU A 166 -8.27 3.39 7.07
N VAL A 167 -7.01 3.33 7.54
CA VAL A 167 -6.20 2.11 7.50
C VAL A 167 -6.82 1.01 8.37
N GLU A 168 -7.28 1.37 9.58
CA GLU A 168 -7.93 0.42 10.49
C GLU A 168 -9.30 -0.01 9.97
N GLU A 169 -10.09 0.90 9.39
CA GLU A 169 -11.37 0.58 8.76
C GLU A 169 -11.19 -0.39 7.57
N PHE A 170 -10.22 -0.14 6.71
CA PHE A 170 -9.88 -1.03 5.60
C PHE A 170 -9.57 -2.45 6.09
N ALA A 171 -8.74 -2.58 7.14
CA ALA A 171 -8.38 -3.87 7.72
C ALA A 171 -9.61 -4.58 8.34
N GLY A 172 -10.44 -3.84 9.07
CA GLY A 172 -11.67 -4.40 9.68
C GLY A 172 -12.68 -4.88 8.64
N ARG A 173 -12.88 -4.11 7.56
CA ARG A 173 -13.75 -4.51 6.44
C ARG A 173 -13.23 -5.78 5.77
N PHE A 174 -11.92 -5.89 5.56
CA PHE A 174 -11.34 -7.08 4.97
C PHE A 174 -11.43 -8.30 5.90
N ALA A 175 -11.18 -8.13 7.19
CA ALA A 175 -11.37 -9.21 8.18
C ALA A 175 -12.80 -9.75 8.17
N ALA A 176 -13.81 -8.86 8.15
CA ALA A 176 -15.22 -9.25 8.09
C ALA A 176 -15.55 -10.01 6.79
N LEU A 177 -14.99 -9.59 5.66
CA LEU A 177 -15.17 -10.27 4.38
C LEU A 177 -14.57 -11.69 4.41
N VAL A 178 -13.35 -11.86 4.91
CA VAL A 178 -12.71 -13.19 5.03
C VAL A 178 -13.48 -14.09 5.98
N ALA A 179 -13.95 -13.57 7.12
CA ALA A 179 -14.74 -14.33 8.09
C ALA A 179 -16.13 -14.76 7.58
N SER A 180 -16.64 -14.11 6.53
CA SER A 180 -17.92 -14.46 5.90
C SER A 180 -17.81 -15.55 4.83
N GLN A 181 -16.61 -15.97 4.46
CA GLN A 181 -16.40 -17.07 3.53
C GLN A 181 -16.77 -18.42 4.21
N PRO A 182 -17.39 -19.33 3.49
CA PRO A 182 -17.88 -20.60 4.04
C PRO A 182 -16.74 -21.55 4.45
#